data_ec2129d3e802c35f4002f0fe73a7942a
#
_entry.id   ec2129d3e802c35f4002f0fe73a7942a
#
_cell.length_a   1.000
_cell.length_b   1.000
_cell.length_c   1.000
_cell.angle_alpha   90.00
_cell.angle_beta   90.00
_cell.angle_gamma   90.00
#
_symmetry.space_group_name_H-M   'P 1'
#
loop_
_entity.id
_entity.type
_entity.pdbx_description
1 polymer ?
#
loop_
_entity_poly.entity_id
_entity_poly.type
_entity_poly.pdbx_seq_one_letter_code
_entity_poly.pdbx_strand_id
1 'polypeptide(L)'
;MKRFGLGLFGRTITAAGIGAAVMLSAGAGNAQSSGPFAGFDGSWSGSGTVALSNGTTERIRCKASYKVNATGLGLKQSLNCASDSYKFDLSSDVTSQGERVSGNWSEKSRNIFGNLQGTAGGGQIEVFVE
;
A
#
# COMPACT_ATOMS: atom_id res chain seq x y z
N MET A 1 15.77 10.90 7.67
CA MET A 1 14.35 10.50 7.75
C MET A 1 13.68 10.81 6.44
N LYS A 2 13.30 9.82 5.69
CA LYS A 2 12.59 10.00 4.41
C LYS A 2 11.11 9.68 4.59
N ARG A 3 10.26 10.57 4.13
CA ARG A 3 8.81 10.48 4.20
C ARG A 3 8.29 9.92 2.87
N PHE A 4 7.60 8.79 2.90
CA PHE A 4 6.93 8.22 1.73
C PHE A 4 5.42 8.23 1.96
N GLY A 5 4.72 9.01 1.16
CA GLY A 5 3.27 9.00 1.10
C GLY A 5 2.79 8.19 -0.10
N LEU A 6 2.02 7.15 0.15
CA LEU A 6 1.34 6.40 -0.92
C LEU A 6 -0.12 6.85 -0.96
N GLY A 7 -0.45 7.67 -1.95
CA GLY A 7 -1.83 8.05 -2.20
C GLY A 7 -2.51 7.04 -3.14
N LEU A 8 -3.63 6.50 -2.73
CA LEU A 8 -4.48 5.70 -3.61
C LEU A 8 -5.36 6.66 -4.44
N PHE A 9 -5.24 6.59 -5.75
CA PHE A 9 -6.17 7.27 -6.66
C PHE A 9 -7.50 6.52 -6.70
N GLY A 10 -8.56 7.16 -6.20
CA GLY A 10 -9.91 6.64 -6.27
C GLY A 10 -10.41 6.59 -7.73
N ARG A 11 -10.86 5.42 -8.16
CA ARG A 11 -11.64 5.30 -9.40
C ARG A 11 -13.08 5.65 -9.11
N THR A 12 -13.54 6.77 -9.65
CA THR A 12 -14.97 7.09 -9.71
C THR A 12 -15.64 6.23 -10.79
N ILE A 13 -16.50 5.33 -10.37
CA ILE A 13 -17.40 4.63 -11.28
C ILE A 13 -18.76 5.32 -11.20
N THR A 14 -19.11 6.02 -12.26
CA THR A 14 -20.46 6.57 -12.43
C THR A 14 -21.30 5.52 -13.14
N ALA A 15 -22.22 4.90 -12.43
CA ALA A 15 -23.25 4.07 -13.04
C ALA A 15 -24.60 4.73 -12.80
N ALA A 16 -25.21 5.25 -13.86
CA ALA A 16 -26.62 5.59 -13.89
C ALA A 16 -27.40 4.36 -14.38
N GLY A 17 -28.31 3.87 -13.56
CA GLY A 17 -29.19 2.76 -13.93
C GLY A 17 -30.44 2.77 -13.07
N ILE A 18 -31.56 3.02 -13.73
CA ILE A 18 -32.92 3.08 -13.18
C ILE A 18 -33.45 1.65 -12.93
N GLY A 19 -34.02 1.43 -11.74
CA GLY A 19 -35.24 0.69 -11.64
C GLY A 19 -35.19 -0.77 -11.20
N ALA A 20 -35.97 -0.97 -10.20
CA ALA A 20 -36.70 -2.12 -9.68
C ALA A 20 -36.26 -2.60 -8.31
N ALA A 21 -37.06 -2.24 -7.32
CA ALA A 21 -36.96 -2.76 -5.95
C ALA A 21 -37.26 -4.27 -5.96
N VAL A 22 -36.23 -5.06 -5.71
CA VAL A 22 -36.37 -6.43 -5.24
C VAL A 22 -35.85 -6.45 -3.81
N MET A 23 -36.74 -6.56 -2.87
CA MET A 23 -36.44 -6.86 -1.48
C MET A 23 -35.90 -8.29 -1.41
N LEU A 24 -34.58 -8.42 -1.57
CA LEU A 24 -33.88 -9.64 -1.20
C LEU A 24 -33.39 -9.45 0.23
N SER A 25 -33.92 -10.25 1.12
CA SER A 25 -33.44 -10.41 2.48
C SER A 25 -31.92 -10.60 2.47
N ALA A 26 -31.21 -9.62 3.00
CA ALA A 26 -29.78 -9.70 3.18
C ALA A 26 -29.50 -10.86 4.15
N GLY A 27 -29.02 -11.97 3.63
CA GLY A 27 -28.34 -12.97 4.45
C GLY A 27 -27.23 -12.29 5.22
N ALA A 28 -27.03 -12.69 6.47
CA ALA A 28 -25.98 -12.17 7.33
C ALA A 28 -24.65 -12.20 6.56
N GLY A 29 -24.22 -11.03 6.09
CA GLY A 29 -22.93 -10.89 5.42
C GLY A 29 -21.84 -11.24 6.42
N ASN A 30 -20.93 -12.13 6.04
CA ASN A 30 -19.72 -12.35 6.80
C ASN A 30 -19.08 -10.99 7.05
N ALA A 31 -18.86 -10.66 8.34
CA ALA A 31 -18.13 -9.46 8.68
C ALA A 31 -16.74 -9.54 8.03
N GLN A 32 -16.53 -8.74 7.00
CA GLN A 32 -15.21 -8.59 6.42
C GLN A 32 -14.32 -7.93 7.45
N SER A 33 -13.07 -8.36 7.53
CA SER A 33 -12.07 -7.74 8.38
C SER A 33 -12.06 -6.23 8.14
N SER A 34 -12.18 -5.45 9.21
CA SER A 34 -12.28 -3.99 9.16
C SER A 34 -10.97 -3.28 9.49
N GLY A 35 -9.85 -4.01 9.50
CA GLY A 35 -8.55 -3.43 9.77
C GLY A 35 -8.13 -2.40 8.71
N PRO A 36 -7.16 -1.51 9.02
CA PRO A 36 -6.75 -0.42 8.13
C PRO A 36 -6.18 -0.89 6.79
N PHE A 37 -5.76 -2.14 6.68
CA PHE A 37 -5.23 -2.72 5.44
C PHE A 37 -6.30 -3.45 4.61
N ALA A 38 -7.53 -3.50 5.07
CA ALA A 38 -8.62 -4.08 4.29
C ALA A 38 -8.74 -3.40 2.93
N GLY A 39 -8.76 -4.20 1.86
CA GLY A 39 -8.83 -3.70 0.48
C GLY A 39 -7.47 -3.44 -0.18
N PHE A 40 -6.37 -3.53 0.53
CA PHE A 40 -5.03 -3.39 -0.07
C PHE A 40 -4.54 -4.65 -0.80
N ASP A 41 -5.12 -5.79 -0.51
CA ASP A 41 -4.70 -7.06 -1.07
C ASP A 41 -4.70 -7.04 -2.59
N GLY A 42 -3.64 -7.55 -3.21
CA GLY A 42 -3.52 -7.63 -4.66
C GLY A 42 -2.21 -7.11 -5.22
N SER A 43 -2.21 -6.91 -6.52
CA SER A 43 -1.06 -6.42 -7.28
C SER A 43 -1.36 -5.03 -7.84
N TRP A 44 -0.41 -4.15 -7.69
CA TRP A 44 -0.51 -2.76 -8.07
C TRP A 44 0.68 -2.36 -8.95
N SER A 45 0.47 -1.42 -9.83
CA SER A 45 1.56 -0.83 -10.60
C SER A 45 1.38 0.68 -10.68
N GLY A 46 2.49 1.38 -10.74
CA GLY A 46 2.48 2.82 -10.83
C GLY A 46 3.77 3.36 -11.43
N SER A 47 3.75 4.63 -11.77
CA SER A 47 4.91 5.36 -12.23
C SER A 47 4.94 6.75 -11.63
N GLY A 48 6.13 7.30 -11.53
CA GLY A 48 6.35 8.62 -10.98
C GLY A 48 7.72 9.15 -11.35
N THR A 49 8.17 10.13 -10.61
CA THR A 49 9.52 10.69 -10.73
C THR A 49 10.22 10.65 -9.38
N VAL A 50 11.52 10.40 -9.42
CA VAL A 50 12.39 10.49 -8.26
C VAL A 50 13.43 11.57 -8.49
N ALA A 51 13.66 12.38 -7.46
CA ALA A 51 14.77 13.33 -7.44
C ALA A 51 16.00 12.64 -6.83
N LEU A 52 17.10 12.64 -7.55
CA LEU A 52 18.35 12.07 -7.09
C LEU A 52 19.17 13.11 -6.34
N SER A 53 20.12 12.63 -5.53
CA SER A 53 21.00 13.49 -4.74
C SER A 53 21.89 14.42 -5.56
N ASN A 54 22.10 14.10 -6.83
CA ASN A 54 22.86 14.94 -7.77
C ASN A 54 22.03 16.06 -8.42
N GLY A 55 20.75 16.22 -8.02
CA GLY A 55 19.84 17.23 -8.56
C GLY A 55 19.11 16.83 -9.85
N THR A 56 19.35 15.64 -10.37
CA THR A 56 18.62 15.12 -11.55
C THR A 56 17.33 14.43 -11.14
N THR A 57 16.39 14.34 -12.06
CA THR A 57 15.15 13.58 -11.89
C THR A 57 15.07 12.45 -12.89
N GLU A 58 14.55 11.33 -12.47
CA GLU A 58 14.33 10.16 -13.33
C GLU A 58 12.89 9.67 -13.20
N ARG A 59 12.39 9.07 -14.26
CA ARG A 59 11.13 8.34 -14.20
C ARG A 59 11.34 7.00 -13.51
N ILE A 60 10.44 6.70 -12.59
CA ILE A 60 10.42 5.43 -11.87
C ILE A 60 9.13 4.68 -12.19
N ARG A 61 9.23 3.38 -12.37
CA ARG A 61 8.09 2.46 -12.48
C ARG A 61 8.18 1.46 -11.36
N CYS A 62 7.06 1.26 -10.70
CA CYS A 62 6.95 0.35 -9.58
C CYS A 62 5.86 -0.69 -9.80
N LYS A 63 6.11 -1.89 -9.31
CA LYS A 63 5.12 -2.95 -9.13
C LYS A 63 5.11 -3.31 -7.66
N ALA A 64 3.93 -3.35 -7.09
CA ALA A 64 3.73 -3.73 -5.70
C ALA A 64 2.80 -4.94 -5.59
N SER A 65 3.09 -5.80 -4.65
CA SER A 65 2.21 -6.89 -4.24
C SER A 65 1.95 -6.75 -2.75
N TYR A 66 0.68 -6.79 -2.38
CA TYR A 66 0.23 -6.70 -1.00
C TYR A 66 -0.52 -7.96 -0.61
N LYS A 67 -0.19 -8.50 0.54
CA LYS A 67 -0.94 -9.57 1.19
C LYS A 67 -1.40 -9.10 2.55
N VAL A 68 -2.71 -9.10 2.74
CA VAL A 68 -3.36 -8.71 3.99
C VAL A 68 -3.79 -9.96 4.73
N ASN A 69 -3.55 -10.02 6.05
CA ASN A 69 -4.01 -11.14 6.85
C ASN A 69 -5.53 -11.11 7.08
N ALA A 70 -6.08 -12.19 7.64
CA ALA A 70 -7.53 -12.34 7.84
C ALA A 70 -8.15 -11.25 8.73
N THR A 71 -7.38 -10.65 9.63
CA THR A 71 -7.84 -9.57 10.52
C THR A 71 -7.81 -8.19 9.88
N GLY A 72 -7.11 -8.02 8.75
CA GLY A 72 -6.85 -6.71 8.15
C GLY A 72 -5.85 -5.85 8.92
N LEU A 73 -5.18 -6.41 9.93
CA LEU A 73 -4.21 -5.72 10.80
C LEU A 73 -2.76 -6.00 10.43
N GLY A 74 -2.51 -6.94 9.55
CA GLY A 74 -1.18 -7.30 9.08
C GLY A 74 -1.08 -7.16 7.56
N LEU A 75 0.01 -6.57 7.10
CA LEU A 75 0.29 -6.34 5.68
C LEU A 75 1.71 -6.78 5.36
N LYS A 76 1.83 -7.65 4.37
CA LYS A 76 3.11 -7.96 3.74
C LYS A 76 3.18 -7.28 2.39
N GLN A 77 4.21 -6.51 2.18
CA GLN A 77 4.43 -5.76 0.94
C GLN A 77 5.70 -6.26 0.24
N SER A 78 5.61 -6.40 -1.07
CA SER A 78 6.76 -6.52 -1.95
C SER A 78 6.68 -5.41 -2.98
N LEU A 79 7.72 -4.60 -3.09
CA LEU A 79 7.78 -3.45 -3.98
C LEU A 79 9.03 -3.52 -4.85
N ASN A 80 8.82 -3.60 -6.14
CA ASN A 80 9.89 -3.58 -7.13
C ASN A 80 9.78 -2.32 -7.97
N CYS A 81 10.78 -1.47 -7.89
CA CYS A 81 10.85 -0.24 -8.66
C CYS A 81 12.11 -0.19 -9.51
N ALA A 82 12.01 0.42 -10.67
CA ALA A 82 13.14 0.64 -11.56
C ALA A 82 13.06 2.03 -12.20
N SER A 83 14.19 2.70 -12.25
CA SER A 83 14.47 3.87 -13.08
C SER A 83 15.66 3.55 -14.01
N ASP A 84 16.12 4.52 -14.77
CA ASP A 84 17.24 4.29 -15.69
C ASP A 84 18.54 3.92 -14.96
N SER A 85 18.79 4.51 -13.78
CA SER A 85 20.00 4.29 -13.02
C SER A 85 19.79 3.52 -11.70
N TYR A 86 18.56 3.18 -11.35
CA TYR A 86 18.24 2.65 -10.02
C TYR A 86 17.25 1.50 -10.05
N LYS A 87 17.49 0.50 -9.21
CA LYS A 87 16.54 -0.58 -8.94
C LYS A 87 16.36 -0.75 -7.45
N PHE A 88 15.11 -0.95 -7.02
CA PHE A 88 14.74 -1.30 -5.66
C PHE A 88 14.01 -2.63 -5.64
N ASP A 89 14.37 -3.48 -4.70
CA ASP A 89 13.63 -4.69 -4.35
C ASP A 89 13.35 -4.65 -2.85
N LEU A 90 12.24 -4.04 -2.49
CA LEU A 90 11.86 -3.77 -1.11
C LEU A 90 10.79 -4.76 -0.65
N SER A 91 10.97 -5.29 0.54
CA SER A 91 9.96 -6.07 1.25
C SER A 91 9.68 -5.43 2.60
N SER A 92 8.45 -5.43 3.02
CA SER A 92 8.07 -4.98 4.35
C SER A 92 6.99 -5.84 4.96
N ASP A 93 7.01 -5.92 6.28
CA ASP A 93 6.03 -6.60 7.10
C ASP A 93 5.52 -5.61 8.15
N VAL A 94 4.25 -5.29 8.08
CA VAL A 94 3.65 -4.19 8.84
C VAL A 94 2.49 -4.71 9.65
N THR A 95 2.43 -4.29 10.90
CA THR A 95 1.33 -4.59 11.82
C THR A 95 0.68 -3.30 12.31
N SER A 96 -0.63 -3.30 12.35
CA SER A 96 -1.44 -2.18 12.86
C SER A 96 -1.89 -2.42 14.29
N GLN A 97 -1.83 -1.38 15.10
CA GLN A 97 -2.48 -1.26 16.41
C GLN A 97 -3.28 0.04 16.43
N GLY A 98 -4.58 -0.07 16.14
CA GLY A 98 -5.40 1.10 15.89
C GLY A 98 -4.94 1.83 14.61
N GLU A 99 -4.69 3.12 14.69
CA GLU A 99 -4.15 3.91 13.59
C GLU A 99 -2.61 3.84 13.47
N ARG A 100 -1.95 3.32 14.49
CA ARG A 100 -0.50 3.17 14.49
C ARG A 100 -0.09 1.91 13.73
N VAL A 101 0.94 2.06 12.94
CA VAL A 101 1.58 0.94 12.25
C VAL A 101 3.06 0.88 12.59
N SER A 102 3.55 -0.34 12.69
CA SER A 102 4.96 -0.62 12.90
C SER A 102 5.36 -1.89 12.19
N GLY A 103 6.63 -2.04 11.91
CA GLY A 103 7.12 -3.23 11.25
C GLY A 103 8.58 -3.11 10.88
N ASN A 104 8.97 -3.93 9.93
CA ASN A 104 10.33 -3.94 9.40
C ASN A 104 10.29 -3.90 7.87
N TRP A 105 11.41 -3.49 7.33
CA TRP A 105 11.63 -3.46 5.89
C TRP A 105 13.02 -3.97 5.54
N SER A 106 13.16 -4.46 4.35
CA SER A 106 14.45 -4.86 3.80
C SER A 106 14.51 -4.52 2.31
N GLU A 107 15.69 -4.14 1.86
CA GLU A 107 16.01 -3.91 0.45
C GLU A 107 17.06 -4.94 0.04
N LYS A 108 16.68 -5.85 -0.86
CA LYS A 108 17.47 -7.05 -1.16
C LYS A 108 18.69 -6.76 -2.01
N SER A 109 18.61 -5.81 -2.93
CA SER A 109 19.71 -5.53 -3.86
C SER A 109 20.94 -4.94 -3.16
N ARG A 110 20.74 -4.30 -2.01
CA ARG A 110 21.81 -3.70 -1.20
C ARG A 110 22.02 -4.38 0.14
N ASN A 111 21.19 -5.37 0.47
CA ASN A 111 21.22 -6.08 1.75
C ASN A 111 21.13 -5.11 2.95
N ILE A 112 20.22 -4.15 2.86
CA ILE A 112 19.92 -3.23 3.95
C ILE A 112 18.52 -3.50 4.50
N PHE A 113 18.35 -3.25 5.78
CA PHE A 113 17.10 -3.48 6.48
C PHE A 113 16.97 -2.50 7.64
N GLY A 114 15.76 -2.31 8.11
CA GLY A 114 15.47 -1.41 9.21
C GLY A 114 14.04 -1.56 9.70
N ASN A 115 13.66 -0.62 10.53
CA ASN A 115 12.33 -0.53 11.10
C ASN A 115 11.49 0.54 10.39
N LEU A 116 10.18 0.37 10.45
CA LEU A 116 9.24 1.38 10.01
C LEU A 116 8.20 1.63 11.09
N GLN A 117 7.74 2.86 11.15
CA GLN A 117 6.67 3.31 12.02
C GLN A 117 5.83 4.35 11.31
N GLY A 118 4.56 4.43 11.63
CA GLY A 118 3.70 5.43 11.02
C GLY A 118 2.25 5.30 11.41
N THR A 119 1.40 5.73 10.50
CA THR A 119 -0.05 5.71 10.65
C THR A 119 -0.70 5.15 9.40
N ALA A 120 -1.84 4.50 9.58
CA ALA A 120 -2.67 4.00 8.49
C ALA A 120 -4.14 4.29 8.78
N GLY A 121 -4.86 4.73 7.81
CA GLY A 121 -6.29 5.01 7.88
C GLY A 121 -6.80 5.70 6.62
N GLY A 122 -8.10 5.59 6.35
CA GLY A 122 -8.73 6.26 5.22
C GLY A 122 -8.16 5.86 3.84
N GLY A 123 -7.63 4.64 3.71
CA GLY A 123 -6.98 4.18 2.47
C GLY A 123 -5.58 4.75 2.23
N GLN A 124 -4.96 5.34 3.25
CA GLN A 124 -3.62 5.91 3.19
C GLN A 124 -2.71 5.31 4.25
N ILE A 125 -1.47 5.10 3.88
CA ILE A 125 -0.40 4.69 4.80
C ILE A 125 0.72 5.71 4.70
N GLU A 126 1.13 6.24 5.84
CA GLU A 126 2.29 7.11 5.95
C GLU A 126 3.29 6.48 6.91
N VAL A 127 4.49 6.19 6.44
CA VAL A 127 5.53 5.55 7.24
C VAL A 127 6.84 6.30 7.18
N PHE A 128 7.56 6.23 8.28
CA PHE A 128 8.94 6.67 8.42
C PHE A 128 9.80 5.43 8.54
N VAL A 129 10.90 5.41 7.81
CA VAL A 129 11.86 4.31 7.81
C VAL A 129 13.18 4.76 8.43
N GLU A 130 13.77 3.87 9.23
CA GLU A 130 15.07 4.04 9.87
C GLU A 130 16.01 2.91 9.46
#